data_55b3d039d76c245574aed627e43c5360
#
_entry.id   55b3d039d76c245574aed627e43c5360
#
_cell.length_a   1.000
_cell.length_b   1.000
_cell.length_c   1.000
_cell.angle_alpha   90.00
_cell.angle_beta   90.00
_cell.angle_gamma   90.00
#
_symmetry.space_group_name_H-M   'P 1'
#
loop_
_entity.id
_entity.type
_entity.pdbx_description
1 polymer ?
#
loop_
_entity_poly.entity_id
_entity_poly.type
_entity_poly.pdbx_seq_one_letter_code
_entity_poly.pdbx_strand_id
1 'polypeptide(L)'
;MSKQDRLNALYQEYRNEFEGEEIVLDCGNIDTRILLIGEAPGKDEVKLSKPFVGAAGKNLNKFLEVIGLIRDNIFVTNSIKYRLSKVNPKSGRKINRPPTKDEIEKNQKYLLKEIEIISPEIIVTLGNVPLKMVSSDKSISIGNVHGELMKVQILNREYSLYPLYHPASIIYNASLQDVYMEDVLKLKVILEKL
;
A
#
# COMPACT_ATOMS: atom_id res chain seq x y z
N MET A 1 11.34 -1.78 -23.91
CA MET A 1 9.99 -1.68 -23.32
C MET A 1 10.06 -0.66 -22.20
N SER A 2 9.25 0.39 -22.24
CA SER A 2 9.23 1.43 -21.19
C SER A 2 8.73 0.86 -19.86
N LYS A 3 8.94 1.59 -18.75
CA LYS A 3 8.33 1.24 -17.45
C LYS A 3 6.80 1.14 -17.57
N GLN A 4 6.19 2.08 -18.30
CA GLN A 4 4.74 2.10 -18.50
C GLN A 4 4.25 0.88 -19.26
N ASP A 5 4.94 0.44 -20.33
CA ASP A 5 4.57 -0.76 -21.08
C ASP A 5 4.65 -2.02 -20.22
N ARG A 6 5.72 -2.13 -19.40
CA ARG A 6 5.90 -3.23 -18.45
C ARG A 6 4.78 -3.27 -17.41
N LEU A 7 4.42 -2.11 -16.87
CA LEU A 7 3.34 -1.99 -15.88
C LEU A 7 1.98 -2.33 -16.50
N ASN A 8 1.70 -1.83 -17.69
CA ASN A 8 0.47 -2.14 -18.43
C ASN A 8 0.33 -3.65 -18.70
N ALA A 9 1.42 -4.32 -19.11
CA ALA A 9 1.45 -5.75 -19.31
C ALA A 9 1.17 -6.52 -18.00
N LEU A 10 1.82 -6.14 -16.91
CA LEU A 10 1.59 -6.72 -15.58
C LEU A 10 0.12 -6.58 -15.15
N TYR A 11 -0.49 -5.43 -15.39
CA TYR A 11 -1.88 -5.19 -15.03
C TYR A 11 -2.88 -5.91 -15.92
N GLN A 12 -2.52 -6.16 -17.17
CA GLN A 12 -3.34 -7.02 -18.02
C GLN A 12 -3.30 -8.47 -17.53
N GLU A 13 -2.13 -9.00 -17.15
CA GLU A 13 -2.00 -10.32 -16.53
C GLU A 13 -2.81 -10.40 -15.24
N TYR A 14 -2.74 -9.36 -14.39
CA TYR A 14 -3.51 -9.28 -13.14
C TYR A 14 -5.02 -9.32 -13.39
N ARG A 15 -5.53 -8.54 -14.35
CA ARG A 15 -6.95 -8.52 -14.71
C ARG A 15 -7.44 -9.88 -15.21
N ASN A 16 -6.62 -10.58 -15.96
CA ASN A 16 -6.95 -11.90 -16.48
C ASN A 16 -7.00 -12.96 -15.35
N GLU A 17 -6.02 -12.92 -14.42
CA GLU A 17 -5.98 -13.88 -13.30
C GLU A 17 -7.11 -13.64 -12.28
N PHE A 18 -7.51 -12.39 -12.08
CA PHE A 18 -8.56 -11.98 -11.13
C PHE A 18 -9.82 -11.48 -11.84
N GLU A 19 -10.18 -12.12 -12.96
CA GLU A 19 -11.40 -11.78 -13.68
C GLU A 19 -12.64 -11.93 -12.79
N GLY A 20 -13.54 -10.95 -12.84
CA GLY A 20 -14.75 -10.89 -12.00
C GLY A 20 -14.58 -10.18 -10.66
N GLU A 21 -13.34 -9.86 -10.24
CA GLU A 21 -13.10 -9.08 -9.02
C GLU A 21 -13.27 -7.56 -9.24
N GLU A 22 -13.62 -6.85 -8.17
CA GLU A 22 -13.76 -5.38 -8.15
C GLU A 22 -12.35 -4.71 -8.12
N ILE A 23 -11.61 -4.77 -9.24
CA ILE A 23 -10.20 -4.34 -9.34
C ILE A 23 -10.08 -2.81 -9.34
N VAL A 24 -9.18 -2.31 -8.49
CA VAL A 24 -8.71 -0.92 -8.47
C VAL A 24 -7.19 -0.94 -8.58
N LEU A 25 -6.68 -0.47 -9.71
CA LEU A 25 -5.24 -0.37 -9.93
C LEU A 25 -4.67 0.87 -9.24
N ASP A 26 -3.38 1.03 -9.34
CA ASP A 26 -2.59 2.14 -8.84
C ASP A 26 -2.94 3.51 -9.46
N CYS A 27 -2.40 4.54 -8.87
CA CYS A 27 -2.33 5.85 -9.48
C CYS A 27 -1.09 6.62 -9.02
N GLY A 28 -0.57 7.48 -9.89
CA GLY A 28 0.51 8.39 -9.56
C GLY A 28 1.66 8.37 -10.56
N ASN A 29 2.78 8.96 -10.14
CA ASN A 29 3.96 9.09 -10.98
C ASN A 29 4.76 7.78 -11.00
N ILE A 30 4.91 7.17 -12.16
CA ILE A 30 5.68 5.92 -12.35
C ILE A 30 7.19 6.10 -12.14
N ASP A 31 7.69 7.32 -12.27
CA ASP A 31 9.10 7.66 -12.04
C ASP A 31 9.32 8.26 -10.63
N THR A 32 8.46 7.89 -9.70
CA THR A 32 8.52 8.33 -8.32
C THR A 32 9.74 7.77 -7.59
N ARG A 33 10.22 8.56 -6.61
CA ARG A 33 11.18 8.08 -5.61
C ARG A 33 10.50 7.32 -4.47
N ILE A 34 9.17 7.54 -4.27
CA ILE A 34 8.41 7.06 -3.12
C ILE A 34 7.24 6.22 -3.59
N LEU A 35 7.18 4.97 -3.13
CA LEU A 35 6.07 4.06 -3.36
C LEU A 35 5.32 3.80 -2.06
N LEU A 36 4.02 4.15 -2.02
CA LEU A 36 3.13 3.86 -0.90
C LEU A 36 2.28 2.62 -1.20
N ILE A 37 2.25 1.68 -0.25
CA ILE A 37 1.56 0.41 -0.42
C ILE A 37 0.57 0.19 0.72
N GLY A 38 -0.73 0.16 0.39
CA GLY A 38 -1.80 -0.23 1.30
C GLY A 38 -2.16 -1.71 1.23
N GLU A 39 -3.23 -2.10 1.91
CA GLU A 39 -3.71 -3.48 1.97
C GLU A 39 -4.55 -3.84 0.74
N ALA A 40 -5.72 -3.25 0.60
CA ALA A 40 -6.68 -3.51 -0.46
C ALA A 40 -7.66 -2.33 -0.61
N PRO A 41 -8.30 -2.14 -1.78
CA PRO A 41 -9.27 -1.09 -1.98
C PRO A 41 -10.55 -1.32 -1.17
N GLY A 42 -11.14 -0.25 -0.69
CA GLY A 42 -12.44 -0.23 -0.04
C GLY A 42 -13.58 0.04 -1.02
N LYS A 43 -14.78 0.26 -0.47
CA LYS A 43 -16.00 0.54 -1.25
C LYS A 43 -15.88 1.80 -2.11
N ASP A 44 -15.34 2.88 -1.54
CA ASP A 44 -15.26 4.17 -2.22
C ASP A 44 -14.19 4.14 -3.31
N GLU A 45 -13.10 3.41 -3.08
CA GLU A 45 -12.04 3.17 -4.05
C GLU A 45 -12.56 2.42 -5.28
N VAL A 46 -13.37 1.38 -5.09
CA VAL A 46 -14.03 0.66 -6.20
C VAL A 46 -14.95 1.59 -6.97
N LYS A 47 -15.78 2.36 -6.26
CA LYS A 47 -16.74 3.29 -6.89
C LYS A 47 -16.07 4.34 -7.76
N LEU A 48 -14.90 4.82 -7.34
CA LEU A 48 -14.17 5.89 -8.04
C LEU A 48 -13.00 5.36 -8.88
N SER A 49 -12.78 4.05 -8.88
CA SER A 49 -11.65 3.39 -9.57
C SER A 49 -10.30 4.03 -9.26
N LYS A 50 -10.11 4.45 -7.99
CA LYS A 50 -8.91 5.15 -7.52
C LYS A 50 -8.53 4.67 -6.12
N PRO A 51 -7.23 4.38 -5.82
CA PRO A 51 -6.80 3.99 -4.48
C PRO A 51 -6.83 5.19 -3.51
N PHE A 52 -7.11 4.92 -2.24
CA PHE A 52 -7.07 5.89 -1.15
C PHE A 52 -7.90 7.15 -1.36
N VAL A 53 -9.18 6.99 -1.71
CA VAL A 53 -10.16 8.09 -1.84
C VAL A 53 -11.16 8.15 -0.68
N GLY A 54 -11.31 7.08 0.09
CA GLY A 54 -12.18 7.00 1.26
C GLY A 54 -11.57 7.65 2.52
N ALA A 55 -12.08 7.28 3.70
CA ALA A 55 -11.64 7.84 4.99
C ALA A 55 -10.14 7.65 5.26
N ALA A 56 -9.58 6.47 4.94
CA ALA A 56 -8.14 6.22 5.03
C ALA A 56 -7.34 7.13 4.09
N GLY A 57 -7.86 7.40 2.89
CA GLY A 57 -7.24 8.31 1.92
C GLY A 57 -7.19 9.76 2.39
N LYS A 58 -8.23 10.23 3.10
CA LYS A 58 -8.22 11.57 3.71
C LYS A 58 -7.11 11.72 4.76
N ASN A 59 -6.89 10.68 5.58
CA ASN A 59 -5.80 10.69 6.55
C ASN A 59 -4.43 10.55 5.87
N LEU A 60 -4.33 9.77 4.80
CA LEU A 60 -3.12 9.71 3.99
C LEU A 60 -2.78 11.09 3.41
N ASN A 61 -3.75 11.85 2.91
CA ASN A 61 -3.49 13.19 2.38
C ASN A 61 -2.96 14.14 3.46
N LYS A 62 -3.51 14.11 4.69
CA LYS A 62 -2.96 14.87 5.83
C LYS A 62 -1.52 14.48 6.13
N PHE A 63 -1.22 13.19 6.09
CA PHE A 63 0.14 12.69 6.24
C PHE A 63 1.07 13.25 5.15
N LEU A 64 0.67 13.21 3.88
CA LEU A 64 1.44 13.77 2.77
C LEU A 64 1.69 15.28 2.92
N GLU A 65 0.70 16.03 3.39
CA GLU A 65 0.82 17.47 3.70
C GLU A 65 1.91 17.72 4.75
N VAL A 66 1.95 16.93 5.84
CA VAL A 66 2.96 17.06 6.92
C VAL A 66 4.38 16.88 6.39
N ILE A 67 4.59 15.93 5.49
CA ILE A 67 5.91 15.66 4.91
C ILE A 67 6.20 16.48 3.66
N GLY A 68 5.26 17.34 3.24
CA GLY A 68 5.43 18.21 2.07
C GLY A 68 5.37 17.49 0.74
N LEU A 69 4.73 16.32 0.68
CA LEU A 69 4.57 15.56 -0.56
C LEU A 69 3.26 15.88 -1.27
N ILE A 70 3.34 16.05 -2.58
CA ILE A 70 2.19 16.17 -3.46
C ILE A 70 1.78 14.77 -3.92
N ARG A 71 0.51 14.43 -3.80
CA ARG A 71 -0.02 13.11 -4.14
C ARG A 71 0.33 12.66 -5.57
N ASP A 72 0.30 13.58 -6.52
CA ASP A 72 0.56 13.28 -7.93
C ASP A 72 2.06 13.01 -8.21
N ASN A 73 2.94 13.34 -7.28
CA ASN A 73 4.39 13.09 -7.39
C ASN A 73 4.82 11.74 -6.83
N ILE A 74 3.92 11.01 -6.18
CA ILE A 74 4.18 9.69 -5.61
C ILE A 74 3.37 8.63 -6.33
N PHE A 75 3.78 7.37 -6.20
CA PHE A 75 3.00 6.23 -6.67
C PHE A 75 2.30 5.58 -5.48
N VAL A 76 1.01 5.35 -5.62
CA VAL A 76 0.19 4.76 -4.54
C VAL A 76 -0.52 3.52 -5.07
N THR A 77 -0.31 2.40 -4.40
CA THR A 77 -0.89 1.11 -4.76
C THR A 77 -1.41 0.35 -3.54
N ASN A 78 -1.99 -0.80 -3.77
CA ASN A 78 -2.37 -1.76 -2.74
C ASN A 78 -1.69 -3.12 -2.97
N SER A 79 -1.47 -3.86 -1.91
CA SER A 79 -0.90 -5.22 -1.97
C SER A 79 -1.81 -6.17 -2.73
N ILE A 80 -3.12 -6.04 -2.52
CA ILE A 80 -4.18 -6.75 -3.24
C ILE A 80 -4.99 -5.69 -3.98
N LYS A 81 -5.15 -5.83 -5.29
CA LYS A 81 -5.72 -4.75 -6.12
C LYS A 81 -7.22 -4.90 -6.38
N TYR A 82 -7.89 -5.76 -5.62
CA TYR A 82 -9.35 -5.89 -5.65
C TYR A 82 -9.93 -5.81 -4.24
N ARG A 83 -11.21 -5.46 -4.17
CA ARG A 83 -11.89 -5.27 -2.89
C ARG A 83 -12.12 -6.59 -2.18
N LEU A 84 -11.58 -6.70 -0.97
CA LEU A 84 -11.83 -7.82 -0.06
C LEU A 84 -13.13 -7.58 0.71
N SER A 85 -14.20 -8.27 0.35
CA SER A 85 -15.50 -8.07 0.97
C SER A 85 -16.20 -9.38 1.33
N LYS A 86 -17.15 -9.28 2.26
CA LYS A 86 -18.13 -10.34 2.59
C LYS A 86 -19.49 -9.73 2.83
N VAL A 87 -20.53 -10.51 2.66
CA VAL A 87 -21.89 -10.08 3.00
C VAL A 87 -22.08 -10.20 4.52
N ASN A 88 -22.50 -9.12 5.15
CA ASN A 88 -22.91 -9.14 6.56
C ASN A 88 -24.28 -9.85 6.65
N PRO A 89 -24.38 -10.99 7.37
CA PRO A 89 -25.62 -11.78 7.42
C PRO A 89 -26.79 -11.03 8.07
N LYS A 90 -26.52 -10.04 8.93
CA LYS A 90 -27.56 -9.28 9.62
C LYS A 90 -28.13 -8.13 8.78
N SER A 91 -27.30 -7.50 7.95
CA SER A 91 -27.69 -6.29 7.19
C SER A 91 -27.78 -6.50 5.69
N GLY A 92 -27.34 -7.66 5.16
CA GLY A 92 -27.23 -7.93 3.74
C GLY A 92 -26.19 -7.08 2.99
N ARG A 93 -25.47 -6.18 3.69
CA ARG A 93 -24.52 -5.25 3.06
C ARG A 93 -23.13 -5.88 2.91
N LYS A 94 -22.43 -5.58 1.81
CA LYS A 94 -21.01 -5.90 1.66
C LYS A 94 -20.18 -5.06 2.66
N ILE A 95 -19.38 -5.73 3.49
CA ILE A 95 -18.42 -5.14 4.42
C ILE A 95 -17.01 -5.62 4.07
N ASN A 96 -15.98 -4.83 4.35
CA ASN A 96 -14.61 -5.24 4.14
C ASN A 96 -14.21 -6.37 5.11
N ARG A 97 -13.29 -7.22 4.69
CA ARG A 97 -12.69 -8.32 5.47
C ARG A 97 -11.17 -8.36 5.27
N PRO A 98 -10.41 -8.97 6.17
CA PRO A 98 -9.00 -9.23 5.93
C PRO A 98 -8.79 -10.24 4.80
N PRO A 99 -7.60 -10.26 4.16
CA PRO A 99 -7.22 -11.26 3.16
C PRO A 99 -7.08 -12.65 3.77
N THR A 100 -7.32 -13.66 2.95
CA THR A 100 -6.93 -15.05 3.24
C THR A 100 -5.45 -15.27 2.90
N LYS A 101 -4.88 -16.40 3.36
CA LYS A 101 -3.51 -16.78 3.02
C LYS A 101 -3.32 -16.97 1.52
N ASP A 102 -4.28 -17.62 0.87
CA ASP A 102 -4.28 -17.85 -0.57
C ASP A 102 -4.30 -16.55 -1.37
N GLU A 103 -5.12 -15.57 -0.96
CA GLU A 103 -5.15 -14.24 -1.58
C GLU A 103 -3.81 -13.51 -1.44
N ILE A 104 -3.18 -13.59 -0.27
CA ILE A 104 -1.85 -13.01 -0.05
C ILE A 104 -0.83 -13.67 -0.99
N GLU A 105 -0.77 -15.00 -1.05
CA GLU A 105 0.20 -15.75 -1.85
C GLU A 105 0.02 -15.48 -3.36
N LYS A 106 -1.20 -15.47 -3.86
CA LYS A 106 -1.50 -15.17 -5.26
C LYS A 106 -1.15 -13.74 -5.67
N ASN A 107 -1.37 -12.78 -4.77
CA ASN A 107 -1.14 -11.37 -5.07
C ASN A 107 0.32 -10.92 -4.88
N GLN A 108 1.10 -11.61 -4.03
CA GLN A 108 2.47 -11.22 -3.71
C GLN A 108 3.37 -11.11 -4.94
N LYS A 109 3.28 -12.07 -5.88
CA LYS A 109 4.08 -12.06 -7.12
C LYS A 109 3.87 -10.79 -7.95
N TYR A 110 2.63 -10.28 -8.01
CA TYR A 110 2.29 -9.06 -8.73
C TYR A 110 2.82 -7.81 -8.03
N LEU A 111 2.68 -7.76 -6.69
CA LEU A 111 3.23 -6.67 -5.90
C LEU A 111 4.74 -6.55 -6.06
N LEU A 112 5.49 -7.66 -5.96
CA LEU A 112 6.95 -7.65 -6.07
C LEU A 112 7.41 -7.24 -7.47
N LYS A 113 6.74 -7.71 -8.53
CA LYS A 113 7.00 -7.29 -9.93
C LYS A 113 6.69 -5.79 -10.13
N GLU A 114 5.62 -5.28 -9.54
CA GLU A 114 5.27 -3.86 -9.60
C GLU A 114 6.36 -3.00 -8.95
N ILE A 115 6.84 -3.38 -7.75
CA ILE A 115 7.94 -2.70 -7.06
C ILE A 115 9.20 -2.70 -7.94
N GLU A 116 9.52 -3.82 -8.57
CA GLU A 116 10.68 -3.93 -9.49
C GLU A 116 10.54 -2.98 -10.68
N ILE A 117 9.36 -2.86 -11.27
CA ILE A 117 9.08 -1.98 -12.42
C ILE A 117 9.20 -0.51 -12.02
N ILE A 118 8.54 -0.12 -10.93
CA ILE A 118 8.57 1.25 -10.38
C ILE A 118 9.98 1.60 -9.93
N SER A 119 10.67 0.66 -9.28
CA SER A 119 12.04 0.82 -8.79
C SER A 119 12.24 2.06 -7.93
N PRO A 120 11.44 2.24 -6.85
CA PRO A 120 11.52 3.42 -5.99
C PRO A 120 12.79 3.42 -5.15
N GLU A 121 13.15 4.57 -4.58
CA GLU A 121 14.23 4.70 -3.60
C GLU A 121 13.77 4.23 -2.22
N ILE A 122 12.51 4.50 -1.88
CA ILE A 122 11.90 4.09 -0.62
C ILE A 122 10.49 3.54 -0.82
N ILE A 123 10.20 2.43 -0.16
CA ILE A 123 8.88 1.81 -0.08
C ILE A 123 8.29 2.14 1.29
N VAL A 124 7.09 2.70 1.33
CA VAL A 124 6.34 2.94 2.57
C VAL A 124 5.16 1.98 2.62
N THR A 125 5.16 1.05 3.58
CA THR A 125 4.05 0.11 3.77
C THR A 125 3.10 0.59 4.85
N LEU A 126 1.79 0.48 4.60
CA LEU A 126 0.74 0.94 5.50
C LEU A 126 0.02 -0.25 6.14
N GLY A 127 0.49 -0.65 7.32
CA GLY A 127 -0.06 -1.77 8.09
C GLY A 127 0.64 -3.12 7.88
N ASN A 128 0.12 -4.17 8.52
CA ASN A 128 0.75 -5.49 8.59
C ASN A 128 0.76 -6.25 7.25
N VAL A 129 -0.31 -6.19 6.48
CA VAL A 129 -0.42 -7.00 5.24
C VAL A 129 0.62 -6.59 4.21
N PRO A 130 0.73 -5.31 3.80
CA PRO A 130 1.78 -4.89 2.87
C PRO A 130 3.18 -5.10 3.44
N LEU A 131 3.40 -4.86 4.73
CA LEU A 131 4.68 -5.11 5.40
C LEU A 131 5.15 -6.55 5.22
N LYS A 132 4.28 -7.52 5.53
CA LYS A 132 4.60 -8.96 5.40
C LYS A 132 4.78 -9.40 3.96
N MET A 133 4.01 -8.85 3.04
CA MET A 133 4.12 -9.19 1.62
C MET A 133 5.41 -8.65 0.99
N VAL A 134 5.83 -7.45 1.37
CA VAL A 134 7.06 -6.81 0.86
C VAL A 134 8.30 -7.42 1.47
N SER A 135 8.32 -7.63 2.79
CA SER A 135 9.47 -8.23 3.48
C SER A 135 9.62 -9.75 3.27
N SER A 136 8.56 -10.42 2.79
CA SER A 136 8.46 -11.88 2.73
C SER A 136 8.66 -12.58 4.10
N ASP A 137 8.57 -11.82 5.19
CA ASP A 137 8.65 -12.30 6.57
C ASP A 137 7.24 -12.35 7.19
N LYS A 138 6.71 -13.56 7.38
CA LYS A 138 5.39 -13.76 7.98
C LYS A 138 5.35 -13.47 9.49
N SER A 139 6.52 -13.43 10.15
CA SER A 139 6.65 -13.19 11.60
C SER A 139 6.70 -11.71 11.96
N ILE A 140 7.10 -10.85 11.02
CA ILE A 140 7.22 -9.40 11.25
C ILE A 140 5.88 -8.78 11.62
N SER A 141 5.90 -7.83 12.55
CA SER A 141 4.70 -7.11 12.99
C SER A 141 4.93 -5.62 12.99
N ILE A 142 3.95 -4.87 12.51
CA ILE A 142 3.99 -3.41 12.47
C ILE A 142 4.23 -2.80 13.85
N GLY A 143 3.69 -3.41 14.92
CA GLY A 143 3.90 -2.95 16.29
C GLY A 143 5.35 -2.96 16.76
N ASN A 144 6.22 -3.74 16.11
CA ASN A 144 7.63 -3.86 16.48
C ASN A 144 8.57 -3.03 15.61
N VAL A 145 8.12 -2.62 14.40
CA VAL A 145 9.01 -2.03 13.39
C VAL A 145 8.46 -0.75 12.75
N HIS A 146 7.31 -0.22 13.24
CA HIS A 146 6.79 1.04 12.72
C HIS A 146 7.79 2.18 12.94
N GLY A 147 7.89 3.09 11.99
CA GLY A 147 8.76 4.25 12.10
C GLY A 147 10.26 3.95 12.00
N GLU A 148 10.66 2.73 11.61
CA GLU A 148 12.05 2.33 11.43
C GLU A 148 12.40 2.12 9.96
N LEU A 149 13.53 2.71 9.53
CA LEU A 149 14.06 2.48 8.19
C LEU A 149 14.80 1.15 8.15
N MET A 150 14.32 0.24 7.31
CA MET A 150 14.87 -1.11 7.12
C MET A 150 15.36 -1.32 5.70
N LYS A 151 16.15 -2.38 5.50
CA LYS A 151 16.50 -2.90 4.18
C LYS A 151 15.74 -4.20 3.92
N VAL A 152 15.29 -4.35 2.69
CA VAL A 152 14.57 -5.55 2.25
C VAL A 152 15.04 -5.99 0.88
N GLN A 153 15.27 -7.29 0.72
CA GLN A 153 15.60 -7.88 -0.57
C GLN A 153 14.31 -8.23 -1.32
N ILE A 154 14.10 -7.62 -2.47
CA ILE A 154 12.98 -7.93 -3.36
C ILE A 154 13.53 -8.37 -4.70
N LEU A 155 13.24 -9.63 -5.07
CA LEU A 155 13.83 -10.24 -6.25
C LEU A 155 15.37 -10.10 -6.19
N ASN A 156 15.98 -9.43 -7.15
CA ASN A 156 17.44 -9.29 -7.26
C ASN A 156 17.97 -7.93 -6.78
N ARG A 157 17.16 -7.14 -6.04
CA ARG A 157 17.55 -5.79 -5.60
C ARG A 157 17.18 -5.52 -4.15
N GLU A 158 18.07 -4.80 -3.45
CA GLU A 158 17.81 -4.25 -2.13
C GLU A 158 17.05 -2.91 -2.23
N TYR A 159 16.03 -2.75 -1.37
CA TYR A 159 15.23 -1.54 -1.25
C TYR A 159 15.21 -1.02 0.18
N SER A 160 15.03 0.29 0.34
CA SER A 160 14.68 0.89 1.62
C SER A 160 13.19 0.68 1.89
N LEU A 161 12.84 0.18 3.06
CA LEU A 161 11.47 -0.07 3.52
C LEU A 161 11.20 0.74 4.77
N TYR A 162 10.09 1.48 4.79
CA TYR A 162 9.63 2.24 5.94
C TYR A 162 8.20 1.85 6.32
N PRO A 163 8.00 1.05 7.37
CA PRO A 163 6.67 0.63 7.81
C PRO A 163 5.97 1.71 8.63
N LEU A 164 4.70 1.98 8.30
CA LEU A 164 3.79 2.84 9.06
C LEU A 164 2.53 2.07 9.46
N TYR A 165 1.89 2.47 10.54
CA TYR A 165 0.53 2.04 10.82
C TYR A 165 -0.41 2.42 9.67
N HIS A 166 -1.45 1.63 9.44
CA HIS A 166 -2.44 1.97 8.43
C HIS A 166 -3.20 3.25 8.84
N PRO A 167 -3.43 4.22 7.94
CA PRO A 167 -4.11 5.48 8.28
C PRO A 167 -5.52 5.31 8.88
N ALA A 168 -6.18 4.18 8.63
CA ALA A 168 -7.45 3.84 9.28
C ALA A 168 -7.30 3.50 10.78
N SER A 169 -6.14 2.99 11.21
CA SER A 169 -5.93 2.60 12.61
C SER A 169 -6.01 3.78 13.57
N ILE A 170 -5.56 4.97 13.14
CA ILE A 170 -5.65 6.20 13.92
C ILE A 170 -7.08 6.75 14.06
N ILE A 171 -7.99 6.37 13.15
CA ILE A 171 -9.41 6.74 13.27
C ILE A 171 -10.06 6.03 14.46
N TYR A 172 -9.69 4.77 14.68
CA TYR A 172 -10.28 3.90 15.68
C TYR A 172 -9.50 3.85 17.00
N ASN A 173 -8.26 4.37 17.03
CA ASN A 173 -7.40 4.39 18.19
C ASN A 173 -6.63 5.71 18.29
N ALA A 174 -7.16 6.63 19.10
CA ALA A 174 -6.56 7.96 19.31
C ALA A 174 -5.16 7.90 19.94
N SER A 175 -4.84 6.87 20.76
CA SER A 175 -3.51 6.73 21.37
C SER A 175 -2.40 6.45 20.34
N LEU A 176 -2.75 6.03 19.13
CA LEU A 176 -1.78 5.85 18.03
C LEU A 176 -1.51 7.14 17.25
N GLN A 177 -2.24 8.22 17.51
CA GLN A 177 -2.14 9.45 16.74
C GLN A 177 -0.76 10.12 16.89
N ASP A 178 -0.30 10.25 18.13
CA ASP A 178 1.01 10.86 18.43
C ASP A 178 2.15 10.00 17.89
N VAL A 179 2.09 8.69 18.11
CA VAL A 179 3.06 7.72 17.59
C VAL A 179 3.14 7.77 16.06
N TYR A 180 1.97 7.78 15.41
CA TYR A 180 1.90 7.88 13.95
C TYR A 180 2.51 9.19 13.44
N MET A 181 2.23 10.30 14.11
CA MET A 181 2.78 11.59 13.73
C MET A 181 4.30 11.67 13.92
N GLU A 182 4.83 11.11 15.00
CA GLU A 182 6.28 10.98 15.20
C GLU A 182 6.94 10.19 14.06
N ASP A 183 6.36 9.05 13.67
CA ASP A 183 6.88 8.23 12.59
C ASP A 183 6.84 8.97 11.24
N VAL A 184 5.77 9.75 11.01
CA VAL A 184 5.62 10.61 9.82
C VAL A 184 6.71 11.67 9.77
N LEU A 185 7.01 12.32 10.89
CA LEU A 185 8.07 13.33 10.98
C LEU A 185 9.48 12.73 10.80
N LYS A 186 9.72 11.53 11.33
CA LYS A 186 10.96 10.77 11.06
C LYS A 186 11.11 10.46 9.58
N LEU A 187 10.02 10.02 8.91
CA LEU A 187 10.05 9.79 7.47
C LEU A 187 10.40 11.05 6.69
N LYS A 188 9.85 12.21 7.08
CA LYS A 188 10.18 13.50 6.46
C LYS A 188 11.69 13.75 6.47
N VAL A 189 12.34 13.60 7.62
CA VAL A 189 13.79 13.78 7.77
C VAL A 189 14.59 12.80 6.91
N ILE A 190 14.09 11.57 6.74
CA ILE A 190 14.72 10.58 5.85
C ILE A 190 14.61 11.01 4.39
N LEU A 191 13.43 11.48 3.96
CA LEU A 191 13.19 11.91 2.58
C LEU A 191 13.99 13.13 2.19
N GLU A 192 14.29 14.04 3.12
CA GLU A 192 15.13 15.22 2.89
C GLU A 192 16.62 14.87 2.66
N LYS A 193 17.03 13.64 3.02
CA LYS A 193 18.40 13.14 2.88
C LYS A 193 18.60 12.22 1.66
N LEU A 194 17.52 11.80 1.03
CA LEU A 194 17.53 10.99 -0.20
C LEU A 194 17.71 11.91 -1.42
#